data_4843049550a5a6d9ec6840c1a3b3d6a7
#
_entry.id   4843049550a5a6d9ec6840c1a3b3d6a7
#
_cell.length_a   1.000
_cell.length_b   1.000
_cell.length_c   1.000
_cell.angle_alpha   90.00
_cell.angle_beta   90.00
_cell.angle_gamma   90.00
#
_symmetry.space_group_name_H-M   'P 1'
#
loop_
_entity.id
_entity.type
_entity.pdbx_description
1 polymer ?
#
loop_
_entity_poly.entity_id
_entity_poly.type
_entity_poly.pdbx_seq_one_letter_code
_entity_poly.pdbx_strand_id
1 'polypeptide(L)'
;IFWQANKAIACFTIMGLILLFVGLNQSWALVLGIINLSLISAIMALGVNIQWGYAGLFNVGIMGFAALGGVSVVLIAQQPVTEAIDAGGMKMLFALILGAATIAAGVLLNRRGVNKWLVSVIVVIGYLFTRYYFSEASDLIEKVDPAITGYLGGFGLPVAFSWVVGGIAAAGAAWWIGKITLGLRTDYLAI
;
A
#
# COMPACT_ATOMS: atom_id res chain seq x y z
N ILE A 1 29.66 18.96 25.80
CA ILE A 1 28.50 18.15 26.22
C ILE A 1 27.30 19.07 26.52
N PHE A 2 27.44 20.14 27.30
CA PHE A 2 26.35 21.05 27.70
C PHE A 2 25.70 21.80 26.52
N TRP A 3 26.49 22.17 25.52
CA TRP A 3 26.01 22.89 24.33
C TRP A 3 25.23 22.01 23.34
N GLN A 4 25.52 20.69 23.28
CA GLN A 4 24.78 19.76 22.42
C GLN A 4 23.40 19.39 22.97
N ALA A 5 23.26 19.26 24.29
CA ALA A 5 21.97 19.06 24.95
C ALA A 5 21.05 20.28 24.78
N ASN A 6 21.61 21.49 24.92
CA ASN A 6 20.86 22.75 24.76
C ASN A 6 20.41 23.00 23.31
N LYS A 7 21.14 22.50 22.30
CA LYS A 7 20.71 22.61 20.90
C LYS A 7 19.42 21.87 20.61
N ALA A 8 19.29 20.64 21.09
CA ALA A 8 18.08 19.85 20.91
C ALA A 8 16.86 20.53 21.55
N ILE A 9 17.00 20.99 22.78
CA ILE A 9 15.95 21.72 23.50
C ILE A 9 15.57 23.00 22.74
N ALA A 10 16.56 23.77 22.29
CA ALA A 10 16.32 24.99 21.52
C ALA A 10 15.57 24.70 20.19
N CYS A 11 15.97 23.66 19.46
CA CYS A 11 15.28 23.29 18.20
C CYS A 11 13.83 22.87 18.47
N PHE A 12 13.55 22.06 19.48
CA PHE A 12 12.19 21.66 19.82
C PHE A 12 11.34 22.84 20.32
N THR A 13 11.94 23.77 21.07
CA THR A 13 11.25 24.99 21.54
C THR A 13 10.90 25.89 20.36
N ILE A 14 11.83 26.11 19.43
CA ILE A 14 11.58 26.92 18.22
C ILE A 14 10.47 26.26 17.39
N MET A 15 10.53 24.94 17.19
CA MET A 15 9.51 24.22 16.45
C MET A 15 8.14 24.36 17.12
N GLY A 16 8.07 24.22 18.45
CA GLY A 16 6.83 24.44 19.20
C GLY A 16 6.27 25.83 19.06
N LEU A 17 7.12 26.87 19.10
CA LEU A 17 6.71 28.25 18.90
C LEU A 17 6.19 28.51 17.47
N ILE A 18 6.83 27.93 16.46
CA ILE A 18 6.35 28.01 15.07
C ILE A 18 4.98 27.34 14.93
N LEU A 19 4.78 26.16 15.51
CA LEU A 19 3.50 25.47 15.48
C LEU A 19 2.41 26.26 16.18
N LEU A 20 2.71 26.86 17.34
CA LEU A 20 1.79 27.78 18.02
C LEU A 20 1.43 28.99 17.16
N PHE A 21 2.43 29.60 16.54
CA PHE A 21 2.21 30.74 15.64
C PHE A 21 1.31 30.37 14.46
N VAL A 22 1.52 29.22 13.83
CA VAL A 22 0.67 28.71 12.75
C VAL A 22 -0.75 28.42 13.25
N GLY A 23 -0.89 27.83 14.44
CA GLY A 23 -2.20 27.52 15.03
C GLY A 23 -3.04 28.77 15.32
N LEU A 24 -2.40 29.83 15.79
CA LEU A 24 -3.06 31.09 16.12
C LEU A 24 -3.39 31.93 14.89
N ASN A 25 -2.56 31.90 13.85
CA ASN A 25 -2.71 32.78 12.68
C ASN A 25 -3.41 32.09 11.49
N GLN A 26 -3.37 30.77 11.38
CA GLN A 26 -3.98 30.05 10.26
C GLN A 26 -5.08 29.08 10.72
N SER A 27 -4.72 27.93 11.25
CA SER A 27 -5.68 26.90 11.67
C SER A 27 -5.06 25.86 12.58
N TRP A 28 -5.78 25.50 13.64
CA TRP A 28 -5.41 24.36 14.50
C TRP A 28 -5.48 23.02 13.78
N ALA A 29 -6.39 22.88 12.79
CA ALA A 29 -6.47 21.68 11.97
C ALA A 29 -5.19 21.44 11.17
N LEU A 30 -4.59 22.50 10.65
CA LEU A 30 -3.31 22.46 9.93
C LEU A 30 -2.16 22.05 10.85
N VAL A 31 -2.10 22.60 12.06
CA VAL A 31 -1.07 22.24 13.05
C VAL A 31 -1.18 20.76 13.44
N LEU A 32 -2.39 20.28 13.71
CA LEU A 32 -2.62 18.87 14.02
C LEU A 32 -2.25 17.96 12.86
N GLY A 33 -2.51 18.39 11.61
CA GLY A 33 -2.06 17.68 10.41
C GLY A 33 -0.54 17.56 10.32
N ILE A 34 0.18 18.66 10.58
CA ILE A 34 1.66 18.66 10.60
C ILE A 34 2.20 17.75 11.70
N ILE A 35 1.64 17.82 12.90
CA ILE A 35 2.05 16.96 14.02
C ILE A 35 1.81 15.49 13.68
N ASN A 36 0.64 15.16 13.14
CA ASN A 36 0.31 13.79 12.75
C ASN A 36 1.28 13.24 11.69
N LEU A 37 1.56 14.03 10.65
CA LEU A 37 2.52 13.66 9.61
C LEU A 37 3.94 13.47 10.19
N SER A 38 4.34 14.33 11.14
CA SER A 38 5.63 14.23 11.82
C SER A 38 5.73 12.97 12.67
N LEU A 39 4.66 12.58 13.37
CA LEU A 39 4.59 11.34 14.15
C LEU A 39 4.67 10.10 13.25
N ILE A 40 3.96 10.09 12.14
CA ILE A 40 4.05 9.01 11.14
C ILE A 40 5.49 8.87 10.64
N SER A 41 6.11 9.99 10.27
CA SER A 41 7.51 10.01 9.81
C SER A 41 8.49 9.54 10.89
N ALA A 42 8.24 9.86 12.15
CA ALA A 42 9.06 9.40 13.28
C ALA A 42 8.95 7.87 13.48
N ILE A 43 7.74 7.31 13.38
CA ILE A 43 7.51 5.85 13.46
C ILE A 43 8.23 5.14 12.31
N MET A 44 8.14 5.69 11.10
CA MET A 44 8.85 5.15 9.92
C MET A 44 10.38 5.20 10.12
N ALA A 45 10.91 6.32 10.61
CA ALA A 45 12.33 6.46 10.90
C ALA A 45 12.83 5.48 11.97
N LEU A 46 12.02 5.20 13.00
CA LEU A 46 12.32 4.18 13.99
C LEU A 46 12.37 2.78 13.37
N GLY A 47 11.42 2.45 12.48
CA GLY A 47 11.41 1.19 11.74
C GLY A 47 12.66 1.01 10.87
N VAL A 48 13.08 2.06 10.15
CA VAL A 48 14.32 2.09 9.37
C VAL A 48 15.54 1.88 10.27
N ASN A 49 15.58 2.57 11.42
CA ASN A 49 16.70 2.46 12.36
C ASN A 49 16.83 1.05 12.95
N ILE A 50 15.73 0.37 13.22
CA ILE A 50 15.76 -1.03 13.67
C ILE A 50 16.36 -1.94 12.59
N GLN A 51 15.96 -1.77 11.33
CA GLN A 51 16.46 -2.60 10.23
C GLN A 51 17.92 -2.28 9.90
N TRP A 52 18.25 -1.02 9.72
CA TRP A 52 19.60 -0.61 9.31
C TRP A 52 20.56 -0.53 10.49
N GLY A 53 20.14 0.14 11.58
CA GLY A 53 21.00 0.39 12.73
C GLY A 53 21.31 -0.86 13.56
N TYR A 54 20.31 -1.70 13.82
CA TYR A 54 20.47 -2.90 14.64
C TYR A 54 20.69 -4.18 13.83
N ALA A 55 19.93 -4.39 12.76
CA ALA A 55 20.04 -5.60 11.95
C ALA A 55 21.07 -5.51 10.82
N GLY A 56 21.56 -4.31 10.51
CA GLY A 56 22.52 -4.08 9.42
C GLY A 56 21.95 -4.35 8.02
N LEU A 57 20.62 -4.41 7.90
CA LEU A 57 19.91 -4.72 6.67
C LEU A 57 19.41 -3.43 6.03
N PHE A 58 19.98 -3.05 4.90
CA PHE A 58 19.53 -1.90 4.12
C PHE A 58 18.30 -2.26 3.29
N ASN A 59 17.13 -1.75 3.64
CA ASN A 59 15.88 -1.99 2.93
C ASN A 59 15.29 -0.68 2.42
N VAL A 60 15.29 -0.48 1.11
CA VAL A 60 14.70 0.71 0.44
C VAL A 60 13.18 0.58 0.32
N GLY A 61 12.64 -0.65 0.39
CA GLY A 61 11.23 -0.96 0.17
C GLY A 61 10.26 -0.56 1.29
N ILE A 62 10.71 0.16 2.32
CA ILE A 62 9.87 0.55 3.48
C ILE A 62 8.63 1.32 3.07
N MET A 63 8.73 2.19 2.06
CA MET A 63 7.59 2.93 1.51
C MET A 63 6.51 2.01 0.93
N GLY A 64 6.88 0.85 0.39
CA GLY A 64 5.93 -0.16 -0.08
C GLY A 64 5.03 -0.72 1.03
N PHE A 65 5.58 -0.95 2.21
CA PHE A 65 4.79 -1.41 3.37
C PHE A 65 3.87 -0.31 3.90
N ALA A 66 4.30 0.95 3.89
CA ALA A 66 3.46 2.10 4.23
C ALA A 66 2.31 2.26 3.22
N ALA A 67 2.58 2.06 1.92
CA ALA A 67 1.57 2.07 0.87
C ALA A 67 0.53 0.96 1.06
N LEU A 68 0.94 -0.26 1.43
CA LEU A 68 0.01 -1.36 1.76
C LEU A 68 -0.93 -0.99 2.92
N GLY A 69 -0.41 -0.31 3.95
CA GLY A 69 -1.23 0.22 5.03
C GLY A 69 -2.28 1.23 4.51
N GLY A 70 -1.87 2.18 3.68
CA GLY A 70 -2.75 3.17 3.07
C GLY A 70 -3.84 2.55 2.19
N VAL A 71 -3.49 1.59 1.33
CA VAL A 71 -4.45 0.84 0.51
C VAL A 71 -5.46 0.10 1.39
N SER A 72 -5.02 -0.48 2.50
CA SER A 72 -5.92 -1.17 3.44
C SER A 72 -6.95 -0.22 4.07
N VAL A 73 -6.58 1.04 4.34
CA VAL A 73 -7.53 2.05 4.82
C VAL A 73 -8.60 2.33 3.77
N VAL A 74 -8.20 2.52 2.51
CA VAL A 74 -9.14 2.77 1.41
C VAL A 74 -10.08 1.58 1.23
N LEU A 75 -9.56 0.36 1.17
CA LEU A 75 -10.37 -0.84 0.95
C LEU A 75 -11.36 -1.12 2.10
N ILE A 76 -11.02 -0.77 3.34
CA ILE A 76 -11.81 -1.14 4.51
C ILE A 76 -12.72 0.00 4.98
N ALA A 77 -12.18 1.22 5.08
CA ALA A 77 -12.89 2.32 5.72
C ALA A 77 -13.65 3.23 4.74
N GLN A 78 -13.25 3.24 3.45
CA GLN A 78 -13.96 4.07 2.48
C GLN A 78 -15.39 3.56 2.27
N GLN A 79 -16.34 4.47 2.12
CA GLN A 79 -17.73 4.10 1.80
C GLN A 79 -17.80 3.46 0.42
N PRO A 80 -18.60 2.38 0.25
CA PRO A 80 -18.80 1.77 -1.07
C PRO A 80 -19.58 2.73 -1.96
N VAL A 81 -19.17 2.85 -3.21
CA VAL A 81 -19.86 3.64 -4.24
C VAL A 81 -20.81 2.70 -4.98
N THR A 82 -22.06 2.63 -4.54
CA THR A 82 -23.06 1.67 -5.06
C THR A 82 -23.27 1.81 -6.55
N GLU A 83 -23.34 3.04 -7.07
CA GLU A 83 -23.49 3.31 -8.51
C GLU A 83 -22.34 2.76 -9.35
N ALA A 84 -21.10 2.87 -8.86
CA ALA A 84 -19.92 2.33 -9.54
C ALA A 84 -19.87 0.80 -9.46
N ILE A 85 -20.32 0.23 -8.34
CA ILE A 85 -20.44 -1.22 -8.14
C ILE A 85 -21.48 -1.79 -9.12
N ASP A 86 -22.63 -1.16 -9.26
CA ASP A 86 -23.69 -1.59 -10.17
C ASP A 86 -23.27 -1.44 -11.63
N ALA A 87 -22.54 -0.37 -11.98
CA ALA A 87 -22.08 -0.11 -13.35
C ALA A 87 -21.01 -1.09 -13.84
N GLY A 88 -20.03 -1.43 -13.01
CA GLY A 88 -18.85 -2.19 -13.43
C GLY A 88 -18.33 -3.22 -12.44
N GLY A 89 -18.82 -3.25 -11.19
CA GLY A 89 -18.26 -4.08 -10.12
C GLY A 89 -18.29 -5.57 -10.41
N MET A 90 -19.39 -6.08 -10.97
CA MET A 90 -19.50 -7.51 -11.33
C MET A 90 -18.52 -7.89 -12.45
N LYS A 91 -18.33 -7.02 -13.45
CA LYS A 91 -17.35 -7.25 -14.52
C LYS A 91 -15.92 -7.21 -13.99
N MET A 92 -15.64 -6.29 -13.07
CA MET A 92 -14.35 -6.19 -12.39
C MET A 92 -14.05 -7.46 -11.60
N LEU A 93 -15.00 -7.96 -10.82
CA LEU A 93 -14.88 -9.22 -10.08
C LEU A 93 -14.61 -10.39 -11.02
N PHE A 94 -15.36 -10.48 -12.13
CA PHE A 94 -15.15 -11.51 -13.15
C PHE A 94 -13.74 -11.44 -13.75
N ALA A 95 -13.25 -10.24 -14.09
CA ALA A 95 -11.89 -10.04 -14.61
C ALA A 95 -10.82 -10.49 -13.60
N LEU A 96 -11.00 -10.18 -12.32
CA LEU A 96 -10.07 -10.60 -11.25
C LEU A 96 -10.06 -12.12 -11.06
N ILE A 97 -11.24 -12.76 -11.07
CA ILE A 97 -11.36 -14.23 -10.99
C ILE A 97 -10.69 -14.88 -12.19
N LEU A 98 -10.93 -14.36 -13.39
CA LEU A 98 -10.31 -14.85 -14.63
C LEU A 98 -8.78 -14.71 -14.58
N GLY A 99 -8.27 -13.60 -14.09
CA GLY A 99 -6.83 -13.39 -13.89
C GLY A 99 -6.23 -14.38 -12.89
N ALA A 100 -6.89 -14.56 -11.76
CA ALA A 100 -6.47 -15.55 -10.75
C ALA A 100 -6.49 -16.98 -11.30
N ALA A 101 -7.55 -17.35 -12.04
CA ALA A 101 -7.66 -18.64 -12.71
C ALA A 101 -6.56 -18.86 -13.76
N THR A 102 -6.23 -17.82 -14.53
CA THR A 102 -5.14 -17.86 -15.51
C THR A 102 -3.79 -18.12 -14.85
N ILE A 103 -3.49 -17.43 -13.75
CA ILE A 103 -2.25 -17.64 -12.98
C ILE A 103 -2.23 -19.07 -12.40
N ALA A 104 -3.32 -19.49 -11.78
CA ALA A 104 -3.45 -20.82 -11.20
C ALA A 104 -3.28 -21.91 -12.27
N ALA A 105 -3.92 -21.78 -13.42
CA ALA A 105 -3.78 -22.69 -14.54
C ALA A 105 -2.32 -22.76 -15.03
N GLY A 106 -1.65 -21.62 -15.20
CA GLY A 106 -0.23 -21.55 -15.58
C GLY A 106 0.68 -22.31 -14.62
N VAL A 107 0.49 -22.09 -13.30
CA VAL A 107 1.27 -22.77 -12.25
C VAL A 107 0.99 -24.27 -12.23
N LEU A 108 -0.29 -24.68 -12.28
CA LEU A 108 -0.68 -26.09 -12.24
C LEU A 108 -0.20 -26.86 -13.47
N LEU A 109 -0.36 -26.30 -14.67
CA LEU A 109 0.09 -26.92 -15.91
C LEU A 109 1.63 -27.06 -15.95
N ASN A 110 2.34 -26.05 -15.50
CA ASN A 110 3.80 -26.09 -15.39
C ASN A 110 4.27 -27.18 -14.39
N ARG A 111 3.57 -27.32 -13.24
CA ARG A 111 3.85 -28.38 -12.25
C ARG A 111 3.56 -29.79 -12.77
N ARG A 112 2.58 -29.93 -13.68
CA ARG A 112 2.24 -31.21 -14.33
C ARG A 112 3.16 -31.59 -15.47
N GLY A 113 4.18 -30.76 -15.76
CA GLY A 113 5.16 -31.06 -16.80
C GLY A 113 4.64 -30.85 -18.23
N VAL A 114 3.56 -30.09 -18.41
CA VAL A 114 3.05 -29.73 -19.74
C VAL A 114 4.09 -28.88 -20.48
N ASN A 115 4.14 -29.00 -21.81
CA ASN A 115 5.09 -28.26 -22.64
C ASN A 115 5.04 -26.76 -22.33
N LYS A 116 6.20 -26.19 -21.98
CA LYS A 116 6.34 -24.78 -21.58
C LYS A 116 5.77 -23.80 -22.61
N TRP A 117 5.87 -24.16 -23.89
CA TRP A 117 5.32 -23.32 -24.97
C TRP A 117 3.80 -23.27 -24.90
N LEU A 118 3.12 -24.40 -24.70
CA LEU A 118 1.66 -24.47 -24.51
C LEU A 118 1.23 -23.69 -23.27
N VAL A 119 1.92 -23.84 -22.15
CA VAL A 119 1.64 -23.10 -20.91
C VAL A 119 1.76 -21.59 -21.17
N SER A 120 2.81 -21.14 -21.87
CA SER A 120 2.98 -19.73 -22.22
C SER A 120 1.85 -19.19 -23.08
N VAL A 121 1.41 -19.94 -24.08
CA VAL A 121 0.30 -19.56 -24.95
C VAL A 121 -1.00 -19.41 -24.15
N ILE A 122 -1.30 -20.37 -23.25
CA ILE A 122 -2.50 -20.32 -22.41
C ILE A 122 -2.46 -19.10 -21.48
N VAL A 123 -1.32 -18.83 -20.85
CA VAL A 123 -1.15 -17.68 -19.95
C VAL A 123 -1.28 -16.36 -20.72
N VAL A 124 -0.70 -16.25 -21.91
CA VAL A 124 -0.82 -15.03 -22.74
C VAL A 124 -2.26 -14.80 -23.18
N ILE A 125 -2.95 -15.83 -23.66
CA ILE A 125 -4.36 -15.73 -24.05
C ILE A 125 -5.22 -15.34 -22.83
N GLY A 126 -5.05 -16.02 -21.70
CA GLY A 126 -5.76 -15.70 -20.47
C GLY A 126 -5.50 -14.28 -19.97
N TYR A 127 -4.26 -13.80 -20.08
CA TYR A 127 -3.91 -12.42 -19.75
C TYR A 127 -4.61 -11.41 -20.69
N LEU A 128 -4.68 -11.67 -21.99
CA LEU A 128 -5.36 -10.77 -22.95
C LEU A 128 -6.86 -10.69 -22.65
N PHE A 129 -7.51 -11.81 -22.35
CA PHE A 129 -8.92 -11.82 -21.94
C PHE A 129 -9.12 -11.08 -20.61
N THR A 130 -8.27 -11.34 -19.60
CA THR A 130 -8.33 -10.64 -18.32
C THR A 130 -8.19 -9.14 -18.52
N ARG A 131 -7.21 -8.71 -19.30
CA ARG A 131 -6.99 -7.29 -19.61
C ARG A 131 -8.19 -6.65 -20.31
N TYR A 132 -8.80 -7.34 -21.28
CA TYR A 132 -9.96 -6.85 -22.00
C TYR A 132 -11.13 -6.57 -21.04
N TYR A 133 -11.53 -7.56 -20.24
CA TYR A 133 -12.63 -7.40 -19.29
C TYR A 133 -12.30 -6.41 -18.17
N PHE A 134 -11.05 -6.37 -17.72
CA PHE A 134 -10.60 -5.41 -16.71
C PHE A 134 -10.69 -3.97 -17.23
N SER A 135 -10.21 -3.70 -18.45
CA SER A 135 -10.28 -2.38 -19.06
C SER A 135 -11.72 -1.93 -19.26
N GLU A 136 -12.59 -2.82 -19.79
CA GLU A 136 -14.02 -2.52 -19.95
C GLU A 136 -14.70 -2.21 -18.61
N ALA A 137 -14.39 -2.97 -17.57
CA ALA A 137 -14.92 -2.73 -16.23
C ALA A 137 -14.41 -1.42 -15.63
N SER A 138 -13.12 -1.11 -15.80
CA SER A 138 -12.52 0.14 -15.34
C SER A 138 -13.16 1.35 -16.00
N ASP A 139 -13.33 1.30 -17.33
CA ASP A 139 -13.97 2.38 -18.10
C ASP A 139 -15.41 2.65 -17.66
N LEU A 140 -16.16 1.60 -17.30
CA LEU A 140 -17.53 1.74 -16.79
C LEU A 140 -17.55 2.38 -15.40
N ILE A 141 -16.65 1.99 -14.52
CA ILE A 141 -16.54 2.53 -13.15
C ILE A 141 -16.11 3.99 -13.19
N GLU A 142 -15.11 4.33 -13.99
CA GLU A 142 -14.59 5.69 -14.11
C GLU A 142 -15.62 6.67 -14.71
N LYS A 143 -16.56 6.19 -15.53
CA LYS A 143 -17.61 7.02 -16.15
C LYS A 143 -18.74 7.41 -15.19
N VAL A 144 -18.89 6.76 -14.05
CA VAL A 144 -20.01 7.01 -13.13
C VAL A 144 -19.94 8.42 -12.55
N ASP A 145 -18.79 8.87 -12.14
CA ASP A 145 -18.54 10.27 -11.76
C ASP A 145 -17.02 10.54 -11.78
N PRO A 146 -16.45 10.87 -12.95
CA PRO A 146 -15.00 10.96 -13.13
C PRO A 146 -14.31 11.96 -12.18
N ALA A 147 -15.04 12.98 -11.74
CA ALA A 147 -14.48 14.05 -10.90
C ALA A 147 -14.47 13.69 -9.40
N ILE A 148 -15.36 12.82 -8.94
CA ILE A 148 -15.60 12.59 -7.52
C ILE A 148 -15.45 11.11 -7.14
N THR A 149 -15.95 10.20 -7.95
CA THR A 149 -16.09 8.78 -7.58
C THR A 149 -15.36 7.83 -8.48
N GLY A 150 -14.71 8.05 -9.49
CA GLY A 150 -14.07 7.11 -10.45
C GLY A 150 -13.44 5.81 -9.85
N TYR A 151 -14.01 5.29 -8.75
CA TYR A 151 -13.56 4.11 -8.00
C TYR A 151 -14.74 3.37 -7.32
N LEU A 152 -14.52 2.10 -6.95
CA LEU A 152 -15.56 1.26 -6.30
C LEU A 152 -15.82 1.59 -4.82
N GLY A 153 -14.90 2.31 -4.17
CA GLY A 153 -14.93 2.52 -2.72
C GLY A 153 -14.35 1.31 -1.96
N GLY A 154 -14.73 1.22 -0.69
CA GLY A 154 -14.31 0.15 0.23
C GLY A 154 -15.52 -0.53 0.87
N PHE A 155 -15.27 -1.18 2.02
CA PHE A 155 -16.32 -1.90 2.76
C PHE A 155 -17.14 -1.01 3.70
N GLY A 156 -16.77 0.25 3.90
CA GLY A 156 -17.47 1.17 4.80
C GLY A 156 -17.34 0.82 6.29
N LEU A 157 -16.34 0.03 6.67
CA LEU A 157 -16.11 -0.38 8.06
C LEU A 157 -15.39 0.71 8.86
N PRO A 158 -15.49 0.71 10.20
CA PRO A 158 -14.76 1.66 11.03
C PRO A 158 -13.25 1.64 10.76
N VAL A 159 -12.62 2.81 10.73
CA VAL A 159 -11.18 2.98 10.43
C VAL A 159 -10.28 2.13 11.33
N ALA A 160 -10.69 1.86 12.58
CA ALA A 160 -9.93 1.01 13.50
C ALA A 160 -9.68 -0.41 12.94
N PHE A 161 -10.58 -0.97 12.15
CA PHE A 161 -10.38 -2.25 11.50
C PHE A 161 -9.30 -2.20 10.43
N SER A 162 -9.18 -1.07 9.72
CA SER A 162 -8.15 -0.91 8.68
C SER A 162 -6.73 -0.91 9.27
N TRP A 163 -6.55 -0.49 10.51
CA TRP A 163 -5.24 -0.54 11.19
C TRP A 163 -4.78 -1.98 11.40
N VAL A 164 -5.70 -2.83 11.87
CA VAL A 164 -5.39 -4.25 12.11
C VAL A 164 -5.13 -4.96 10.77
N VAL A 165 -5.99 -4.77 9.79
CA VAL A 165 -5.86 -5.41 8.48
C VAL A 165 -4.63 -4.90 7.74
N GLY A 166 -4.38 -3.59 7.76
CA GLY A 166 -3.19 -2.98 7.17
C GLY A 166 -1.89 -3.47 7.81
N GLY A 167 -1.89 -3.59 9.15
CA GLY A 167 -0.77 -4.15 9.89
C GLY A 167 -0.48 -5.60 9.53
N ILE A 168 -1.51 -6.45 9.44
CA ILE A 168 -1.38 -7.86 9.03
C ILE A 168 -0.92 -7.97 7.57
N ALA A 169 -1.49 -7.17 6.67
CA ALA A 169 -1.11 -7.17 5.26
C ALA A 169 0.36 -6.76 5.07
N ALA A 170 0.79 -5.69 5.73
CA ALA A 170 2.18 -5.23 5.70
C ALA A 170 3.14 -6.25 6.32
N ALA A 171 2.77 -6.84 7.47
CA ALA A 171 3.56 -7.88 8.12
C ALA A 171 3.67 -9.15 7.27
N GLY A 172 2.58 -9.59 6.64
CA GLY A 172 2.55 -10.73 5.73
C GLY A 172 3.44 -10.51 4.51
N ALA A 173 3.36 -9.33 3.89
CA ALA A 173 4.23 -8.96 2.77
C ALA A 173 5.70 -8.91 3.20
N ALA A 174 5.99 -8.29 4.36
CA ALA A 174 7.34 -8.23 4.90
C ALA A 174 7.90 -9.62 5.21
N TRP A 175 7.09 -10.51 5.80
CA TRP A 175 7.49 -11.88 6.06
C TRP A 175 7.79 -12.65 4.77
N TRP A 176 6.94 -12.52 3.75
CA TRP A 176 7.15 -13.19 2.47
C TRP A 176 8.39 -12.70 1.75
N ILE A 177 8.54 -11.37 1.62
CA ILE A 177 9.72 -10.76 1.01
C ILE A 177 10.97 -11.13 1.80
N GLY A 178 10.93 -11.04 3.13
CA GLY A 178 12.03 -11.41 4.01
C GLY A 178 12.45 -12.87 3.84
N LYS A 179 11.50 -13.80 3.74
CA LYS A 179 11.79 -15.22 3.52
C LYS A 179 12.51 -15.50 2.20
N ILE A 180 12.22 -14.72 1.16
CA ILE A 180 12.87 -14.84 -0.15
C ILE A 180 14.22 -14.17 -0.12
N THR A 181 14.34 -12.97 0.41
CA THR A 181 15.52 -12.12 0.32
C THR A 181 16.61 -12.47 1.34
N LEU A 182 16.25 -12.93 2.55
CA LEU A 182 17.22 -13.36 3.57
C LEU A 182 18.01 -14.62 3.16
N GLY A 183 17.52 -15.39 2.20
CA GLY A 183 18.27 -16.50 1.60
C GLY A 183 19.29 -16.05 0.54
N LEU A 184 19.26 -14.80 0.14
CA LEU A 184 20.18 -14.20 -0.82
C LEU A 184 21.26 -13.40 -0.06
N ARG A 185 22.42 -13.19 -0.69
CA ARG A 185 23.50 -12.39 -0.12
C ARG A 185 22.99 -10.99 0.24
N THR A 186 23.51 -10.41 1.31
CA THR A 186 23.13 -9.09 1.84
C THR A 186 23.10 -7.96 0.80
N ASP A 187 23.89 -8.09 -0.28
CA ASP A 187 23.95 -7.11 -1.37
C ASP A 187 22.66 -7.01 -2.19
N TYR A 188 21.79 -8.03 -2.15
CA TYR A 188 20.52 -8.06 -2.88
C TYR A 188 19.32 -7.54 -2.08
N LEU A 189 19.50 -7.21 -0.80
CA LEU A 189 18.47 -6.62 0.04
C LEU A 189 18.27 -5.11 -0.23
N ALA A 190 19.17 -4.51 -1.01
CA ALA A 190 19.14 -3.09 -1.35
C ALA A 190 18.29 -2.75 -2.59
N ILE A 191 17.53 -3.72 -3.14
CA ILE A 191 16.68 -3.51 -4.32
C ILE A 191 15.23 -3.27 -3.92
#